data_0267f2f612717915c67b9cf8fbc1dcf5
#
_entry.id   0267f2f612717915c67b9cf8fbc1dcf5
#
_cell.length_a   1.000
_cell.length_b   1.000
_cell.length_c   1.000
_cell.angle_alpha   90.00
_cell.angle_beta   90.00
_cell.angle_gamma   90.00
#
_symmetry.space_group_name_H-M   'P 1'
#
loop_
_entity.id
_entity.type
_entity.pdbx_description
1 polymer ?
#
loop_
_entity_poly.entity_id
_entity_poly.type
_entity_poly.pdbx_seq_one_letter_code
_entity_poly.pdbx_strand_id
1 'polypeptide(L)'
;MKYIKICLLLLAVGLTGKSWSQDLLNTISKAETERIEKYLSSDELEGRKTFSKGIDKAAAFIANEFAQAGLATFKNSASYLQSFSRMSAKFISASGNFDGNTLDQKNIIVVTPQANFSITEASGYEVAKINKEDNLGTAIRKYMGASKNYLILVDESFAQNFSRLTSLKSNLTENQKSLVFILTTVTPTKFTIEATHKIENLSLANVVAVIPGRSLANEYVIFSGHYDHLGINSARAVNGDSIYNGANDDAAGTTAMIMLSKYFKKLNNNERTLIFAAFTAEEVGGFGAQYFSKQFDPMSVKAMFNLEMIGTESKWGRNSAYITGYEKTDMGAILQKNLVGSGFTFYPDPYTDQNLFYRSDNTTLARLGVPAHTISTSKMDSEPNYHKPSDEFQTLDMDNMNEIIKAIAKSAQSIIAGKDTPTRVDTTQLK
;
A
#
# COMPACT_ATOMS: atom_id res chain seq x y z
N MET A 1 -37.12 -26.19 -43.82
CA MET A 1 -35.64 -26.23 -43.93
C MET A 1 -34.91 -24.91 -43.62
N LYS A 2 -35.51 -23.72 -43.77
CA LYS A 2 -34.84 -22.44 -43.45
C LYS A 2 -34.64 -22.18 -41.93
N TYR A 3 -35.51 -22.67 -41.07
CA TYR A 3 -35.43 -22.45 -39.62
C TYR A 3 -34.38 -23.31 -38.91
N ILE A 4 -34.01 -24.47 -39.42
CA ILE A 4 -32.99 -25.35 -38.82
C ILE A 4 -31.58 -24.78 -39.01
N LYS A 5 -31.33 -24.07 -40.14
CA LYS A 5 -30.00 -23.43 -40.36
C LYS A 5 -29.73 -22.25 -39.44
N ILE A 6 -30.76 -21.50 -39.04
CA ILE A 6 -30.60 -20.33 -38.12
C ILE A 6 -30.32 -20.80 -36.70
N CYS A 7 -30.95 -21.88 -36.21
CA CYS A 7 -30.67 -22.44 -34.90
C CYS A 7 -29.25 -23.01 -34.76
N LEU A 8 -28.74 -23.65 -35.81
CA LEU A 8 -27.35 -24.18 -35.80
C LEU A 8 -26.28 -23.06 -35.79
N LEU A 9 -26.54 -21.91 -36.43
CA LEU A 9 -25.63 -20.77 -36.40
C LEU A 9 -25.58 -20.09 -35.02
N LEU A 10 -26.70 -19.99 -34.31
CA LEU A 10 -26.77 -19.44 -32.96
C LEU A 10 -26.11 -20.35 -31.93
N LEU A 11 -26.18 -21.67 -32.06
CA LEU A 11 -25.45 -22.62 -31.19
C LEU A 11 -23.94 -22.57 -31.42
N ALA A 12 -23.48 -22.40 -32.68
CA ALA A 12 -22.04 -22.31 -32.97
C ALA A 12 -21.38 -21.03 -32.40
N VAL A 13 -22.10 -19.89 -32.42
CA VAL A 13 -21.61 -18.63 -31.82
C VAL A 13 -21.55 -18.72 -30.28
N GLY A 14 -22.48 -19.41 -29.63
CA GLY A 14 -22.48 -19.62 -28.19
C GLY A 14 -21.37 -20.54 -27.70
N LEU A 15 -20.96 -21.54 -28.47
CA LEU A 15 -19.89 -22.47 -28.16
C LEU A 15 -18.50 -21.86 -28.36
N THR A 16 -18.30 -21.03 -29.38
CA THR A 16 -17.03 -20.35 -29.64
C THR A 16 -16.74 -19.27 -28.57
N GLY A 17 -17.75 -18.53 -28.09
CA GLY A 17 -17.56 -17.52 -27.05
C GLY A 17 -17.15 -18.09 -25.68
N LYS A 18 -17.66 -19.29 -25.33
CA LYS A 18 -17.24 -19.95 -24.07
C LYS A 18 -15.81 -20.52 -24.15
N SER A 19 -15.40 -21.06 -25.29
CA SER A 19 -14.04 -21.58 -25.53
C SER A 19 -12.99 -20.44 -25.39
N TRP A 20 -13.23 -19.32 -26.03
CA TRP A 20 -12.32 -18.17 -25.99
C TRP A 20 -12.16 -17.57 -24.59
N SER A 21 -13.23 -17.49 -23.81
CA SER A 21 -13.18 -17.01 -22.41
C SER A 21 -12.37 -17.94 -21.52
N GLN A 22 -12.48 -19.25 -21.72
CA GLN A 22 -11.73 -20.26 -20.97
C GLN A 22 -10.24 -20.23 -21.35
N ASP A 23 -9.92 -20.12 -22.63
CA ASP A 23 -8.54 -20.05 -23.13
C ASP A 23 -7.80 -18.78 -22.65
N LEU A 24 -8.53 -17.66 -22.50
CA LEU A 24 -7.96 -16.42 -21.96
C LEU A 24 -7.61 -16.54 -20.48
N LEU A 25 -8.46 -17.21 -19.68
CA LEU A 25 -8.15 -17.45 -18.27
C LEU A 25 -6.91 -18.35 -18.08
N ASN A 26 -6.59 -19.20 -19.05
CA ASN A 26 -5.36 -19.98 -19.07
C ASN A 26 -4.09 -19.12 -19.20
N THR A 27 -4.22 -17.82 -19.53
CA THR A 27 -3.11 -16.86 -19.44
C THR A 27 -2.63 -16.70 -18.00
N ILE A 28 -3.55 -16.81 -17.02
CA ILE A 28 -3.23 -16.88 -15.59
C ILE A 28 -2.87 -18.34 -15.30
N SER A 29 -1.65 -18.73 -15.66
CA SER A 29 -1.16 -20.10 -15.49
C SER A 29 -0.37 -20.25 -14.21
N LYS A 30 -0.50 -21.40 -13.55
CA LYS A 30 0.28 -21.71 -12.33
C LYS A 30 1.79 -21.54 -12.56
N ALA A 31 2.31 -22.04 -13.69
CA ALA A 31 3.73 -21.99 -14.00
C ALA A 31 4.27 -20.54 -14.07
N GLU A 32 3.52 -19.63 -14.68
CA GLU A 32 3.93 -18.23 -14.78
C GLU A 32 3.75 -17.50 -13.44
N THR A 33 2.68 -17.81 -12.71
CA THR A 33 2.48 -17.29 -11.34
C THR A 33 3.61 -17.72 -10.43
N GLU A 34 4.00 -19.00 -10.44
CA GLU A 34 5.14 -19.51 -9.69
C GLU A 34 6.47 -18.87 -10.08
N ARG A 35 6.70 -18.63 -11.37
CA ARG A 35 7.94 -18.01 -11.85
C ARG A 35 8.14 -16.62 -11.26
N ILE A 36 7.07 -15.82 -11.29
CA ILE A 36 7.10 -14.44 -10.76
C ILE A 36 7.23 -14.47 -9.25
N GLU A 37 6.43 -15.29 -8.58
CA GLU A 37 6.40 -15.40 -7.13
C GLU A 37 7.75 -15.87 -6.55
N LYS A 38 8.35 -16.90 -7.13
CA LYS A 38 9.68 -17.42 -6.75
C LYS A 38 10.77 -16.37 -6.84
N TYR A 39 10.71 -15.49 -7.85
CA TYR A 39 11.69 -14.42 -7.97
C TYR A 39 11.46 -13.34 -6.91
N LEU A 40 10.21 -12.86 -6.77
CA LEU A 40 9.89 -11.79 -5.83
C LEU A 40 10.13 -12.19 -4.36
N SER A 41 9.98 -13.47 -4.02
CA SER A 41 10.21 -13.99 -2.68
C SER A 41 11.58 -14.65 -2.49
N SER A 42 12.54 -14.43 -3.43
CA SER A 42 13.87 -15.07 -3.36
C SER A 42 14.84 -14.31 -2.44
N ASP A 43 15.79 -15.05 -1.88
CA ASP A 43 16.93 -14.52 -1.10
C ASP A 43 17.75 -13.50 -1.90
N GLU A 44 17.76 -13.60 -3.23
CA GLU A 44 18.46 -12.65 -4.11
C GLU A 44 17.99 -11.21 -3.91
N LEU A 45 16.73 -11.04 -3.50
CA LEU A 45 16.11 -9.73 -3.25
C LEU A 45 16.26 -9.27 -1.79
N GLU A 46 16.96 -10.05 -0.94
CA GLU A 46 17.31 -9.65 0.43
C GLU A 46 16.09 -9.14 1.23
N GLY A 47 14.90 -9.74 0.98
CA GLY A 47 13.65 -9.34 1.62
C GLY A 47 13.15 -7.95 1.23
N ARG A 48 13.53 -7.41 0.08
CA ARG A 48 13.00 -6.20 -0.60
C ARG A 48 12.84 -4.97 0.29
N LYS A 49 13.74 -4.82 1.27
CA LYS A 49 13.64 -3.69 2.22
C LYS A 49 13.69 -2.35 1.50
N THR A 50 12.79 -1.46 1.89
CA THR A 50 12.82 -0.06 1.45
C THR A 50 14.22 0.56 1.61
N PHE A 51 14.72 1.22 0.56
CA PHE A 51 16.07 1.80 0.45
C PHE A 51 17.22 0.77 0.37
N SER A 52 16.96 -0.47 -0.03
CA SER A 52 17.99 -1.49 -0.26
C SER A 52 18.20 -1.77 -1.75
N LYS A 53 19.29 -2.48 -2.08
CA LYS A 53 19.49 -2.97 -3.45
C LYS A 53 18.47 -4.04 -3.85
N GLY A 54 17.94 -4.78 -2.90
CA GLY A 54 16.93 -5.80 -3.14
C GLY A 54 15.64 -5.21 -3.69
N ILE A 55 15.17 -4.09 -3.13
CA ILE A 55 13.96 -3.42 -3.65
C ILE A 55 14.18 -2.83 -5.04
N ASP A 56 15.40 -2.33 -5.35
CA ASP A 56 15.72 -1.82 -6.69
C ASP A 56 15.66 -2.93 -7.74
N LYS A 57 16.16 -4.13 -7.41
CA LYS A 57 16.06 -5.33 -8.28
C LYS A 57 14.58 -5.74 -8.48
N ALA A 58 13.79 -5.75 -7.42
CA ALA A 58 12.36 -6.05 -7.50
C ALA A 58 11.62 -5.04 -8.40
N ALA A 59 11.88 -3.76 -8.25
CA ALA A 59 11.31 -2.71 -9.09
C ALA A 59 11.68 -2.88 -10.58
N ALA A 60 12.95 -3.20 -10.86
CA ALA A 60 13.43 -3.45 -12.21
C ALA A 60 12.76 -4.69 -12.83
N PHE A 61 12.59 -5.76 -12.05
CA PHE A 61 11.91 -6.97 -12.49
C PHE A 61 10.44 -6.68 -12.83
N ILE A 62 9.69 -6.01 -11.96
CA ILE A 62 8.27 -5.66 -12.19
C ILE A 62 8.14 -4.77 -13.43
N ALA A 63 9.00 -3.77 -13.59
CA ALA A 63 9.03 -2.90 -14.76
C ALA A 63 9.28 -3.68 -16.06
N ASN A 64 10.17 -4.69 -16.02
CA ASN A 64 10.43 -5.58 -17.15
C ASN A 64 9.22 -6.47 -17.48
N GLU A 65 8.52 -7.01 -16.47
CA GLU A 65 7.28 -7.78 -16.69
C GLU A 65 6.20 -6.93 -17.38
N PHE A 66 6.06 -5.66 -17.00
CA PHE A 66 5.14 -4.72 -17.67
C PHE A 66 5.57 -4.41 -19.10
N ALA A 67 6.88 -4.21 -19.33
CA ALA A 67 7.43 -3.96 -20.68
C ALA A 67 7.21 -5.15 -21.61
N GLN A 68 7.49 -6.37 -21.15
CA GLN A 68 7.28 -7.60 -21.92
C GLN A 68 5.80 -7.83 -22.24
N ALA A 69 4.90 -7.45 -21.34
CA ALA A 69 3.46 -7.50 -21.59
C ALA A 69 2.96 -6.38 -22.54
N GLY A 70 3.81 -5.40 -22.88
CA GLY A 70 3.48 -4.29 -23.77
C GLY A 70 2.51 -3.29 -23.16
N LEU A 71 2.56 -3.08 -21.85
CA LEU A 71 1.77 -2.05 -21.17
C LEU A 71 2.32 -0.65 -21.46
N ALA A 72 1.46 0.38 -21.33
CA ALA A 72 1.88 1.77 -21.41
C ALA A 72 2.42 2.25 -20.05
N THR A 73 3.28 3.25 -20.08
CA THR A 73 3.76 3.94 -18.88
C THR A 73 2.71 4.92 -18.37
N PHE A 74 2.72 5.18 -17.06
CA PHE A 74 1.79 6.11 -16.43
C PHE A 74 2.08 7.57 -16.89
N LYS A 75 1.04 8.28 -17.32
CA LYS A 75 1.13 9.67 -17.81
C LYS A 75 2.21 9.88 -18.89
N ASN A 76 2.43 8.88 -19.75
CA ASN A 76 3.47 8.91 -20.80
C ASN A 76 4.89 9.17 -20.27
N SER A 77 5.17 8.74 -19.04
CA SER A 77 6.51 8.79 -18.47
C SER A 77 7.52 8.00 -19.32
N ALA A 78 8.78 8.35 -19.26
CA ALA A 78 9.85 7.60 -19.94
C ALA A 78 10.11 6.21 -19.33
N SER A 79 9.57 5.93 -18.15
CA SER A 79 9.79 4.69 -17.38
C SER A 79 8.53 4.28 -16.65
N TYR A 80 8.43 2.98 -16.28
CA TYR A 80 7.40 2.49 -15.36
C TYR A 80 7.64 2.95 -13.92
N LEU A 81 8.83 3.45 -13.59
CA LEU A 81 9.15 3.95 -12.25
C LEU A 81 8.51 5.32 -12.03
N GLN A 82 7.62 5.38 -11.05
CA GLN A 82 7.05 6.63 -10.54
C GLN A 82 7.88 7.07 -9.33
N SER A 83 8.98 7.79 -9.62
CA SER A 83 9.94 8.21 -8.59
C SER A 83 9.44 9.38 -7.77
N PHE A 84 9.75 9.34 -6.47
CA PHE A 84 9.51 10.42 -5.51
C PHE A 84 10.59 10.37 -4.42
N SER A 85 10.65 11.40 -3.57
CA SER A 85 11.63 11.47 -2.50
C SER A 85 10.99 11.68 -1.13
N ARG A 86 11.70 11.19 -0.13
CA ARG A 86 11.52 11.53 1.29
C ARG A 86 12.83 12.08 1.81
N MET A 87 12.77 12.80 2.92
CA MET A 87 13.94 13.36 3.56
C MET A 87 14.14 12.70 4.92
N SER A 88 15.39 12.49 5.29
CA SER A 88 15.78 12.09 6.63
C SER A 88 16.65 13.17 7.26
N ALA A 89 16.29 13.62 8.45
CA ALA A 89 17.04 14.63 9.19
C ALA A 89 17.88 13.94 10.29
N LYS A 90 19.12 13.58 9.97
CA LYS A 90 20.04 12.98 10.94
C LYS A 90 20.51 14.04 11.93
N PHE A 91 20.36 13.75 13.19
CA PHE A 91 20.71 14.65 14.27
C PHE A 91 22.23 14.92 14.32
N ILE A 92 22.61 16.19 14.46
CA ILE A 92 24.00 16.63 14.77
C ILE A 92 24.03 17.27 16.12
N SER A 93 23.23 18.33 16.38
CA SER A 93 23.19 19.02 17.66
C SER A 93 21.82 19.66 17.91
N ALA A 94 21.51 19.92 19.17
CA ALA A 94 20.39 20.77 19.56
C ALA A 94 20.77 21.52 20.87
N SER A 95 20.28 22.73 21.01
CA SER A 95 20.37 23.55 22.22
C SER A 95 19.06 24.28 22.41
N GLY A 96 18.79 24.67 23.66
CA GLY A 96 17.60 25.43 23.98
C GLY A 96 17.71 26.14 25.33
N ASN A 97 16.93 27.20 25.45
CA ASN A 97 16.80 27.98 26.68
C ASN A 97 15.33 28.32 26.90
N PHE A 98 14.84 28.15 28.11
CA PHE A 98 13.53 28.57 28.59
C PHE A 98 13.69 29.57 29.74
N ASP A 99 13.26 30.82 29.53
CA ASP A 99 13.29 31.89 30.54
C ASP A 99 14.65 32.04 31.23
N GLY A 100 15.76 31.91 30.46
CA GLY A 100 17.12 32.00 30.94
C GLY A 100 17.75 30.67 31.41
N ASN A 101 16.97 29.58 31.51
CA ASN A 101 17.44 28.26 31.90
C ASN A 101 17.78 27.39 30.69
N THR A 102 19.01 26.86 30.65
CA THR A 102 19.44 25.95 29.58
C THR A 102 18.73 24.60 29.68
N LEU A 103 18.23 24.11 28.55
CA LEU A 103 17.63 22.80 28.45
C LEU A 103 18.71 21.72 28.20
N ASP A 104 18.51 20.53 28.78
CA ASP A 104 19.32 19.37 28.44
C ASP A 104 19.03 18.93 27.01
N GLN A 105 20.07 18.74 26.19
CA GLN A 105 19.95 18.36 24.79
C GLN A 105 19.11 17.09 24.60
N LYS A 106 19.16 16.11 25.49
CA LYS A 106 18.36 14.86 25.42
C LYS A 106 16.85 15.11 25.53
N ASN A 107 16.45 16.26 26.07
CA ASN A 107 15.05 16.68 26.23
C ASN A 107 14.53 17.49 25.01
N ILE A 108 15.35 17.63 23.96
CA ILE A 108 15.00 18.40 22.75
C ILE A 108 14.96 17.48 21.52
N ILE A 109 13.81 17.36 20.87
CA ILE A 109 13.70 16.68 19.59
C ILE A 109 13.04 17.62 18.59
N VAL A 110 13.79 18.02 17.55
CA VAL A 110 13.31 18.88 16.47
C VAL A 110 13.07 18.03 15.22
N VAL A 111 11.84 17.96 14.77
CA VAL A 111 11.40 17.27 13.55
C VAL A 111 11.16 18.32 12.47
N THR A 112 12.10 18.48 11.55
CA THR A 112 12.10 19.54 10.54
C THR A 112 12.84 19.09 9.27
N PRO A 113 12.44 19.55 8.07
CA PRO A 113 13.20 19.33 6.83
C PRO A 113 14.40 20.29 6.69
N GLN A 114 14.65 21.17 7.68
CA GLN A 114 15.72 22.17 7.63
C GLN A 114 17.02 21.64 8.22
N ALA A 115 18.14 21.88 7.54
CA ALA A 115 19.47 21.52 8.02
C ALA A 115 19.87 22.36 9.26
N ASN A 116 19.63 23.66 9.18
CA ASN A 116 19.84 24.60 10.30
C ASN A 116 18.50 25.15 10.73
N PHE A 117 18.19 24.98 12.00
CA PHE A 117 16.91 25.33 12.58
C PHE A 117 17.12 26.25 13.79
N SER A 118 16.39 27.35 13.86
CA SER A 118 16.39 28.26 15.00
C SER A 118 15.02 28.93 15.15
N ILE A 119 14.48 28.92 16.37
CA ILE A 119 13.21 29.58 16.70
C ILE A 119 13.28 30.27 18.06
N THR A 120 12.46 31.32 18.19
CA THR A 120 12.17 32.03 19.45
C THR A 120 10.64 32.16 19.61
N GLU A 121 10.19 32.76 20.70
CA GLU A 121 8.77 33.10 20.92
C GLU A 121 8.17 33.96 19.79
N ALA A 122 9.00 34.73 19.09
CA ALA A 122 8.57 35.57 17.96
C ALA A 122 8.41 34.80 16.64
N SER A 123 8.80 33.53 16.59
CA SER A 123 8.81 32.73 15.34
C SER A 123 7.44 32.20 14.92
N GLY A 124 6.36 32.50 15.64
CA GLY A 124 4.99 32.15 15.28
C GLY A 124 4.65 30.67 15.44
N TYR A 125 5.40 29.93 16.28
CA TYR A 125 5.07 28.56 16.65
C TYR A 125 3.92 28.54 17.66
N GLU A 126 2.92 27.69 17.44
CA GLU A 126 1.90 27.45 18.45
C GLU A 126 2.46 26.57 19.56
N VAL A 127 2.25 27.00 20.81
CA VAL A 127 2.66 26.20 21.99
C VAL A 127 1.53 25.23 22.33
N ALA A 128 1.85 23.95 22.37
CA ALA A 128 0.94 22.86 22.68
C ALA A 128 1.50 22.00 23.83
N LYS A 129 0.64 21.21 24.48
CA LYS A 129 1.02 20.30 25.57
C LYS A 129 0.55 18.90 25.28
N ILE A 130 1.36 17.92 25.69
CA ILE A 130 0.99 16.53 25.84
C ILE A 130 1.12 16.23 27.34
N ASN A 131 -0.01 16.09 27.99
CA ASN A 131 -0.09 15.89 29.44
C ASN A 131 0.06 14.39 29.78
N LYS A 132 0.35 14.07 31.02
CA LYS A 132 0.57 12.68 31.49
C LYS A 132 -0.61 11.74 31.26
N GLU A 133 -1.84 12.27 31.18
CA GLU A 133 -3.05 11.50 30.92
C GLU A 133 -3.28 11.22 29.43
N ASP A 134 -2.55 11.90 28.53
CA ASP A 134 -2.71 11.75 27.10
C ASP A 134 -2.09 10.44 26.59
N ASN A 135 -2.66 9.91 25.52
CA ASN A 135 -1.98 8.85 24.76
C ASN A 135 -0.94 9.49 23.81
N LEU A 136 0.34 9.29 24.13
CA LEU A 136 1.47 9.89 23.38
C LEU A 136 1.38 9.64 21.87
N GLY A 137 1.10 8.42 21.45
CA GLY A 137 1.02 8.06 20.03
C GLY A 137 -0.12 8.77 19.29
N THR A 138 -1.28 8.91 19.95
CA THR A 138 -2.44 9.62 19.36
C THR A 138 -2.17 11.11 19.28
N ALA A 139 -1.59 11.72 20.31
CA ALA A 139 -1.22 13.14 20.33
C ALA A 139 -0.20 13.46 19.22
N ILE A 140 0.83 12.62 19.06
CA ILE A 140 1.84 12.79 18.00
C ILE A 140 1.20 12.75 16.62
N ARG A 141 0.34 11.77 16.32
CA ARG A 141 -0.33 11.67 15.03
C ARG A 141 -1.11 12.94 14.68
N LYS A 142 -1.79 13.54 15.67
CA LYS A 142 -2.51 14.82 15.52
C LYS A 142 -1.57 15.93 15.04
N TYR A 143 -0.41 16.08 15.65
CA TYR A 143 0.54 17.13 15.29
C TYR A 143 1.27 16.84 13.97
N MET A 144 1.61 15.58 13.69
CA MET A 144 2.23 15.20 12.41
C MET A 144 1.37 15.55 11.19
N GLY A 145 0.04 15.50 11.33
CA GLY A 145 -0.92 15.88 10.28
C GLY A 145 -1.28 17.38 10.24
N ALA A 146 -0.73 18.19 11.15
CA ALA A 146 -1.13 19.60 11.28
C ALA A 146 -0.55 20.48 10.16
N SER A 147 -1.29 21.55 9.83
CA SER A 147 -0.91 22.55 8.84
C SER A 147 -0.03 23.69 9.41
N LYS A 148 0.32 23.63 10.71
CA LYS A 148 1.06 24.66 11.44
C LYS A 148 2.32 24.10 12.08
N ASN A 149 3.24 25.00 12.43
CA ASN A 149 4.42 24.67 13.23
C ASN A 149 4.07 24.69 14.74
N TYR A 150 4.64 23.75 15.51
CA TYR A 150 4.36 23.63 16.93
C TYR A 150 5.62 23.53 17.78
N LEU A 151 5.61 24.20 18.93
CA LEU A 151 6.43 23.87 20.10
C LEU A 151 5.56 23.04 21.05
N ILE A 152 5.92 21.77 21.24
CA ILE A 152 5.12 20.78 21.97
C ILE A 152 5.85 20.43 23.27
N LEU A 153 5.26 20.84 24.39
CA LEU A 153 5.75 20.52 25.73
C LEU A 153 5.23 19.14 26.12
N VAL A 154 6.12 18.20 26.27
CA VAL A 154 5.80 16.79 26.59
C VAL A 154 6.07 16.57 28.08
N ASP A 155 5.05 16.09 28.80
CA ASP A 155 5.16 15.80 30.23
C ASP A 155 6.30 14.82 30.53
N GLU A 156 7.03 15.04 31.63
CA GLU A 156 8.21 14.26 32.03
C GLU A 156 7.89 12.78 32.34
N SER A 157 6.63 12.44 32.59
CA SER A 157 6.19 11.04 32.70
C SER A 157 6.48 10.20 31.44
N PHE A 158 6.67 10.84 30.28
CA PHE A 158 7.03 10.18 29.02
C PHE A 158 8.54 10.02 28.81
N ALA A 159 9.41 10.34 29.78
CA ALA A 159 10.87 10.33 29.64
C ALA A 159 11.42 9.01 29.04
N GLN A 160 10.89 7.85 29.46
CA GLN A 160 11.32 6.54 28.95
C GLN A 160 11.01 6.33 27.46
N ASN A 161 9.98 6.98 26.92
CA ASN A 161 9.54 6.83 25.54
C ASN A 161 9.90 8.03 24.66
N PHE A 162 10.39 9.12 25.25
CA PHE A 162 10.64 10.38 24.55
C PHE A 162 11.64 10.23 23.39
N SER A 163 12.73 9.50 23.61
CA SER A 163 13.74 9.25 22.57
C SER A 163 13.20 8.57 21.33
N ARG A 164 12.09 7.83 21.42
CA ARG A 164 11.44 7.16 20.25
C ARG A 164 10.91 8.18 19.23
N LEU A 165 10.64 9.42 19.64
CA LEU A 165 10.20 10.49 18.75
C LEU A 165 11.27 10.87 17.71
N THR A 166 12.52 10.47 17.90
CA THR A 166 13.58 10.66 16.89
C THR A 166 13.27 9.92 15.58
N SER A 167 12.51 8.84 15.62
CA SER A 167 12.07 8.11 14.41
C SER A 167 11.24 8.97 13.47
N LEU A 168 10.55 9.99 13.98
CA LEU A 168 9.75 10.93 13.17
C LEU A 168 10.61 11.73 12.17
N LYS A 169 11.93 11.79 12.38
CA LYS A 169 12.88 12.48 11.49
C LYS A 169 13.23 11.68 10.22
N SER A 170 12.83 10.42 10.13
CA SER A 170 13.31 9.50 9.09
C SER A 170 12.56 9.61 7.76
N ASN A 171 11.35 10.23 7.76
CA ASN A 171 10.47 10.19 6.59
C ASN A 171 9.74 11.52 6.38
N LEU A 172 10.51 12.61 6.28
CA LEU A 172 10.00 13.96 6.12
C LEU A 172 9.67 14.26 4.66
N THR A 173 8.76 15.20 4.43
CA THR A 173 8.54 15.85 3.14
C THR A 173 9.14 17.25 3.16
N GLU A 174 9.53 17.76 1.98
CA GLU A 174 10.13 19.09 1.83
C GLU A 174 9.28 20.22 2.47
N ASN A 175 7.95 20.12 2.30
CA ASN A 175 7.00 21.12 2.81
C ASN A 175 6.42 20.77 4.20
N GLN A 176 7.00 19.79 4.90
CA GLN A 176 6.51 19.40 6.21
C GLN A 176 6.70 20.52 7.24
N LYS A 177 5.67 20.73 8.06
CA LYS A 177 5.73 21.67 9.16
C LYS A 177 6.70 21.17 10.24
N SER A 178 7.42 22.10 10.82
CA SER A 178 8.38 21.78 11.88
C SER A 178 7.67 21.58 13.21
N LEU A 179 8.04 20.52 13.91
CA LEU A 179 7.56 20.18 15.24
C LEU A 179 8.76 20.13 16.20
N VAL A 180 8.66 20.85 17.28
CA VAL A 180 9.68 20.87 18.34
C VAL A 180 9.08 20.22 19.56
N PHE A 181 9.61 19.09 19.99
CA PHE A 181 9.19 18.39 21.21
C PHE A 181 10.21 18.69 22.32
N ILE A 182 9.73 19.19 23.45
CA ILE A 182 10.55 19.43 24.64
C ILE A 182 9.97 18.62 25.80
N LEU A 183 10.79 17.74 26.37
CA LEU A 183 10.41 17.00 27.58
C LEU A 183 10.53 17.92 28.80
N THR A 184 9.40 18.43 29.29
CA THR A 184 9.33 19.39 30.38
C THR A 184 7.91 19.57 30.90
N THR A 185 7.77 19.97 32.15
CA THR A 185 6.52 20.47 32.75
C THR A 185 6.42 22.00 32.72
N VAL A 186 7.52 22.70 32.37
CA VAL A 186 7.59 24.17 32.37
C VAL A 186 6.99 24.72 31.08
N THR A 187 6.14 25.75 31.21
CA THR A 187 5.63 26.54 30.07
C THR A 187 6.45 27.84 30.02
N PRO A 188 7.28 28.04 28.99
CA PRO A 188 8.15 29.24 28.94
C PRO A 188 7.35 30.46 28.47
N THR A 189 7.81 31.63 28.93
CA THR A 189 7.41 32.95 28.42
C THR A 189 8.33 33.36 27.26
N LYS A 190 9.62 33.08 27.39
CA LYS A 190 10.65 33.31 26.37
C LYS A 190 11.40 32.02 26.10
N PHE A 191 11.70 31.76 24.84
CA PHE A 191 12.50 30.59 24.51
C PHE A 191 13.38 30.82 23.27
N THR A 192 14.45 30.07 23.21
CA THR A 192 15.30 29.92 22.05
C THR A 192 15.56 28.42 21.89
N ILE A 193 15.31 27.88 20.70
CA ILE A 193 15.62 26.48 20.33
C ILE A 193 16.40 26.51 19.04
N GLU A 194 17.54 25.86 19.04
CA GLU A 194 18.38 25.67 17.86
C GLU A 194 18.65 24.20 17.65
N ALA A 195 18.75 23.78 16.37
CA ALA A 195 19.15 22.43 16.02
C ALA A 195 19.87 22.40 14.67
N THR A 196 20.80 21.46 14.52
CA THR A 196 21.48 21.18 13.26
C THR A 196 21.27 19.72 12.89
N HIS A 197 20.97 19.50 11.60
CA HIS A 197 20.73 18.18 11.01
C HIS A 197 21.52 18.02 9.72
N LYS A 198 21.97 16.79 9.43
CA LYS A 198 22.35 16.39 8.09
C LYS A 198 21.10 15.90 7.38
N ILE A 199 20.66 16.63 6.35
CA ILE A 199 19.51 16.23 5.53
C ILE A 199 19.97 15.26 4.46
N GLU A 200 19.33 14.10 4.38
CA GLU A 200 19.55 13.10 3.36
C GLU A 200 18.26 12.91 2.55
N ASN A 201 18.36 13.00 1.24
CA ASN A 201 17.25 12.69 0.35
C ASN A 201 17.22 11.19 0.07
N LEU A 202 16.09 10.56 0.33
CA LEU A 202 15.84 9.14 0.15
C LEU A 202 14.95 8.96 -1.08
N SER A 203 15.47 8.32 -2.13
CA SER A 203 14.72 8.04 -3.34
C SER A 203 13.84 6.82 -3.16
N LEU A 204 12.61 6.89 -3.65
CA LEU A 204 11.60 5.86 -3.66
C LEU A 204 10.97 5.78 -5.04
N ALA A 205 10.44 4.62 -5.43
CA ALA A 205 9.70 4.49 -6.67
C ALA A 205 8.55 3.50 -6.51
N ASN A 206 7.34 3.88 -6.92
CA ASN A 206 6.33 2.90 -7.30
C ASN A 206 6.63 2.38 -8.69
N VAL A 207 6.15 1.19 -9.04
CA VAL A 207 6.21 0.69 -10.42
C VAL A 207 4.80 0.68 -10.98
N VAL A 208 4.53 1.51 -12.00
CA VAL A 208 3.15 1.77 -12.45
C VAL A 208 3.03 1.60 -13.96
N ALA A 209 2.06 0.81 -14.36
CA ALA A 209 1.72 0.56 -15.76
C ALA A 209 0.24 0.80 -16.05
N VAL A 210 -0.10 0.99 -17.32
CA VAL A 210 -1.43 1.40 -17.76
C VAL A 210 -1.90 0.59 -18.98
N ILE A 211 -3.17 0.23 -19.01
CA ILE A 211 -3.90 -0.14 -20.21
C ILE A 211 -4.95 0.95 -20.45
N PRO A 212 -4.80 1.80 -21.48
CA PRO A 212 -5.77 2.86 -21.76
C PRO A 212 -7.18 2.33 -21.99
N GLY A 213 -8.18 3.04 -21.48
CA GLY A 213 -9.59 2.73 -21.71
C GLY A 213 -10.03 3.08 -23.11
N ARG A 214 -10.98 2.33 -23.65
CA ARG A 214 -11.48 2.49 -25.03
C ARG A 214 -12.49 3.63 -25.16
N SER A 215 -13.45 3.72 -24.24
CA SER A 215 -14.52 4.75 -24.27
C SER A 215 -14.59 5.58 -23.01
N LEU A 216 -14.16 5.04 -21.86
CA LEU A 216 -14.16 5.70 -20.56
C LEU A 216 -12.72 5.96 -20.07
N ALA A 217 -11.88 6.53 -20.97
CA ALA A 217 -10.44 6.67 -20.76
C ALA A 217 -10.06 7.54 -19.54
N ASN A 218 -10.95 8.42 -19.09
CA ASN A 218 -10.74 9.28 -17.92
C ASN A 218 -11.30 8.68 -16.61
N GLU A 219 -11.81 7.44 -16.66
CA GLU A 219 -12.24 6.69 -15.49
C GLU A 219 -11.23 5.56 -15.22
N TYR A 220 -10.79 5.45 -13.98
CA TYR A 220 -9.69 4.57 -13.60
C TYR A 220 -10.18 3.42 -12.72
N VAL A 221 -9.67 2.21 -13.01
CA VAL A 221 -9.73 1.05 -12.14
C VAL A 221 -8.30 0.64 -11.83
N ILE A 222 -7.96 0.54 -10.54
CA ILE A 222 -6.60 0.31 -10.05
C ILE A 222 -6.50 -1.10 -9.50
N PHE A 223 -5.44 -1.82 -9.86
CA PHE A 223 -4.98 -3.06 -9.24
C PHE A 223 -3.63 -2.81 -8.61
N SER A 224 -3.46 -3.14 -7.33
CA SER A 224 -2.24 -2.87 -6.59
C SER A 224 -1.84 -4.00 -5.65
N GLY A 225 -0.60 -3.99 -5.24
CA GLY A 225 0.01 -4.71 -4.15
C GLY A 225 1.30 -3.99 -3.79
N HIS A 226 1.87 -4.24 -2.62
CA HIS A 226 3.18 -3.66 -2.28
C HIS A 226 4.32 -4.63 -2.56
N TYR A 227 5.47 -4.08 -2.96
CA TYR A 227 6.61 -4.91 -3.34
C TYR A 227 7.80 -4.80 -2.40
N ASP A 228 7.73 -3.92 -1.39
CA ASP A 228 8.69 -3.88 -0.28
C ASP A 228 8.33 -4.90 0.80
N HIS A 229 9.33 -5.24 1.65
CA HIS A 229 9.13 -6.00 2.88
C HIS A 229 10.24 -5.66 3.89
N LEU A 230 10.45 -6.48 4.91
CA LEU A 230 11.25 -6.13 6.09
C LEU A 230 12.77 -6.24 5.90
N GLY A 231 13.23 -6.97 4.89
CA GLY A 231 14.67 -7.13 4.60
C GLY A 231 15.38 -8.15 5.47
N ILE A 232 16.63 -7.87 5.78
CA ILE A 232 17.48 -8.75 6.62
C ILE A 232 17.50 -8.23 8.06
N ASN A 233 17.25 -9.13 9.03
CA ASN A 233 17.36 -8.81 10.45
C ASN A 233 18.06 -9.95 11.21
N SER A 234 19.39 -9.88 11.28
CA SER A 234 20.22 -10.90 11.96
C SER A 234 19.96 -11.01 13.47
N ALA A 235 19.47 -9.94 14.11
CA ALA A 235 19.12 -9.97 15.53
C ALA A 235 17.83 -10.76 15.83
N ARG A 236 17.03 -11.04 14.79
CA ARG A 236 15.80 -11.83 14.88
C ARG A 236 15.83 -13.07 13.99
N ALA A 237 17.01 -13.58 13.70
CA ALA A 237 17.17 -14.80 12.92
C ALA A 237 16.46 -16.00 13.60
N VAL A 238 15.82 -16.84 12.80
CA VAL A 238 15.14 -18.06 13.23
C VAL A 238 15.82 -19.25 12.53
N ASN A 239 16.36 -20.19 13.29
CA ASN A 239 17.11 -21.35 12.77
C ASN A 239 18.25 -20.99 11.80
N GLY A 240 18.89 -19.82 12.00
CA GLY A 240 19.96 -19.31 11.14
C GLY A 240 19.49 -18.48 9.96
N ASP A 241 18.21 -18.46 9.66
CA ASP A 241 17.61 -17.59 8.65
C ASP A 241 17.29 -16.22 9.23
N SER A 242 17.70 -15.16 8.52
CA SER A 242 17.53 -13.76 8.89
C SER A 242 16.88 -12.91 7.78
N ILE A 243 16.57 -13.52 6.63
CA ILE A 243 15.98 -12.86 5.48
C ILE A 243 14.45 -12.96 5.62
N TYR A 244 13.78 -11.83 5.59
CA TYR A 244 12.33 -11.77 5.60
C TYR A 244 11.87 -11.71 4.15
N ASN A 245 11.72 -12.87 3.52
CA ASN A 245 11.42 -12.97 2.08
C ASN A 245 10.02 -12.45 1.73
N GLY A 246 9.07 -12.49 2.66
CA GLY A 246 7.74 -11.92 2.48
C GLY A 246 7.04 -12.51 1.25
N ALA A 247 6.96 -13.85 1.19
CA ALA A 247 6.32 -14.53 0.07
C ALA A 247 4.81 -14.26 0.05
N ASN A 248 4.16 -14.45 1.19
CA ASN A 248 2.75 -14.07 1.31
C ASN A 248 2.58 -12.55 1.46
N ASP A 249 3.48 -11.88 2.17
CA ASP A 249 3.46 -10.45 2.51
C ASP A 249 4.60 -9.67 1.79
N ASP A 250 4.43 -9.06 0.63
CA ASP A 250 3.28 -9.13 -0.27
C ASP A 250 3.76 -9.44 -1.69
N ALA A 251 4.74 -10.39 -1.80
CA ALA A 251 5.10 -10.89 -3.13
C ALA A 251 3.88 -11.51 -3.82
N ALA A 252 2.98 -12.18 -3.06
CA ALA A 252 1.77 -12.80 -3.58
C ALA A 252 0.80 -11.78 -4.20
N GLY A 253 0.54 -10.65 -3.54
CA GLY A 253 -0.31 -9.59 -4.09
C GLY A 253 0.33 -8.90 -5.29
N THR A 254 1.64 -8.61 -5.22
CA THR A 254 2.40 -8.05 -6.34
C THR A 254 2.41 -9.00 -7.55
N THR A 255 2.61 -10.31 -7.34
CA THR A 255 2.53 -11.34 -8.39
C THR A 255 1.13 -11.36 -9.01
N ALA A 256 0.08 -11.31 -8.21
CA ALA A 256 -1.29 -11.29 -8.71
C ALA A 256 -1.57 -10.04 -9.56
N MET A 257 -1.12 -8.88 -9.14
CA MET A 257 -1.24 -7.63 -9.88
C MET A 257 -0.54 -7.72 -11.25
N ILE A 258 0.67 -8.31 -11.32
CA ILE A 258 1.39 -8.55 -12.58
C ILE A 258 0.61 -9.52 -13.48
N MET A 259 0.11 -10.63 -12.93
CA MET A 259 -0.66 -11.61 -13.70
C MET A 259 -1.97 -11.02 -14.25
N LEU A 260 -2.67 -10.20 -13.47
CA LEU A 260 -3.86 -9.47 -13.92
C LEU A 260 -3.52 -8.48 -15.03
N SER A 261 -2.37 -7.81 -14.96
CA SER A 261 -1.92 -6.88 -16.01
C SER A 261 -1.72 -7.58 -17.35
N LYS A 262 -1.07 -8.74 -17.35
CA LYS A 262 -0.88 -9.59 -18.53
C LYS A 262 -2.21 -10.10 -19.09
N TYR A 263 -3.10 -10.54 -18.21
CA TYR A 263 -4.42 -11.04 -18.59
C TYR A 263 -5.27 -9.94 -19.24
N PHE A 264 -5.42 -8.79 -18.62
CA PHE A 264 -6.25 -7.72 -19.15
C PHE A 264 -5.64 -7.09 -20.41
N LYS A 265 -4.31 -7.04 -20.52
CA LYS A 265 -3.64 -6.60 -21.75
C LYS A 265 -3.98 -7.52 -22.94
N LYS A 266 -3.96 -8.83 -22.72
CA LYS A 266 -4.33 -9.81 -23.74
C LYS A 266 -5.83 -9.79 -24.05
N LEU A 267 -6.68 -9.62 -23.04
CA LEU A 267 -8.14 -9.54 -23.20
C LEU A 267 -8.56 -8.29 -23.97
N ASN A 268 -7.90 -7.15 -23.73
CA ASN A 268 -8.05 -5.89 -24.47
C ASN A 268 -9.51 -5.45 -24.70
N ASN A 269 -10.35 -5.53 -23.65
CA ASN A 269 -11.78 -5.21 -23.73
C ASN A 269 -12.23 -4.20 -22.66
N ASN A 270 -11.29 -3.51 -22.02
CA ASN A 270 -11.57 -2.53 -21.00
C ASN A 270 -12.10 -1.22 -21.59
N GLU A 271 -13.25 -0.76 -21.10
CA GLU A 271 -13.77 0.57 -21.44
C GLU A 271 -13.13 1.65 -20.56
N ARG A 272 -12.88 1.34 -19.27
CA ARG A 272 -12.13 2.18 -18.32
C ARG A 272 -10.63 1.94 -18.44
N THR A 273 -9.85 2.96 -18.14
CA THR A 273 -8.37 2.83 -18.02
C THR A 273 -8.03 1.98 -16.82
N LEU A 274 -7.20 0.94 -17.04
CA LEU A 274 -6.67 0.10 -15.97
C LEU A 274 -5.28 0.57 -15.57
N ILE A 275 -5.04 0.66 -14.27
CA ILE A 275 -3.74 1.01 -13.71
C ILE A 275 -3.28 -0.15 -12.84
N PHE A 276 -2.04 -0.57 -13.04
CA PHE A 276 -1.37 -1.61 -12.25
C PHE A 276 -0.24 -0.94 -11.50
N ALA A 277 -0.28 -0.99 -10.17
CA ALA A 277 0.65 -0.26 -9.31
C ALA A 277 1.26 -1.18 -8.25
N ALA A 278 2.56 -1.41 -8.34
CA ALA A 278 3.33 -1.98 -7.24
C ALA A 278 3.82 -0.82 -6.35
N PHE A 279 3.38 -0.78 -5.12
CA PHE A 279 3.73 0.28 -4.18
C PHE A 279 5.00 -0.06 -3.40
N THR A 280 5.79 0.96 -3.12
CA THR A 280 6.95 0.90 -2.23
C THR A 280 6.61 1.46 -0.85
N ALA A 281 7.37 1.03 0.15
CA ALA A 281 7.34 1.62 1.48
C ALA A 281 5.97 1.51 2.19
N GLU A 282 5.23 0.41 1.93
CA GLU A 282 4.04 0.05 2.69
C GLU A 282 4.42 -0.19 4.15
N GLU A 283 5.40 -1.06 4.40
CA GLU A 283 5.90 -1.52 5.70
C GLU A 283 6.46 -0.41 6.61
N VAL A 284 6.78 0.72 6.02
CA VAL A 284 7.33 1.88 6.75
C VAL A 284 6.41 3.09 6.75
N GLY A 285 5.13 2.91 6.35
CA GLY A 285 4.09 3.92 6.48
C GLY A 285 3.30 4.24 5.21
N GLY A 286 3.29 3.36 4.19
CA GLY A 286 2.44 3.48 2.99
C GLY A 286 2.82 4.66 2.09
N PHE A 287 4.10 5.04 2.03
CA PHE A 287 4.52 6.27 1.32
C PHE A 287 4.28 6.19 -0.18
N GLY A 288 4.39 5.00 -0.77
CA GLY A 288 4.12 4.76 -2.18
C GLY A 288 2.68 5.06 -2.54
N ALA A 289 1.75 4.45 -1.83
CA ALA A 289 0.32 4.67 -2.01
C ALA A 289 -0.11 6.11 -1.71
N GLN A 290 0.46 6.74 -0.66
CA GLN A 290 0.21 8.14 -0.34
C GLN A 290 0.66 9.09 -1.46
N TYR A 291 1.81 8.83 -2.08
CA TYR A 291 2.28 9.63 -3.23
C TYR A 291 1.41 9.40 -4.45
N PHE A 292 1.08 8.15 -4.74
CA PHE A 292 0.27 7.75 -5.88
C PHE A 292 -1.15 8.34 -5.82
N SER A 293 -1.82 8.27 -4.67
CA SER A 293 -3.19 8.75 -4.48
C SER A 293 -3.35 10.24 -4.83
N LYS A 294 -2.31 11.05 -4.59
CA LYS A 294 -2.30 12.48 -4.90
C LYS A 294 -2.21 12.79 -6.40
N GLN A 295 -2.02 11.78 -7.25
CA GLN A 295 -1.89 11.96 -8.70
C GLN A 295 -3.25 12.01 -9.41
N PHE A 296 -4.35 11.78 -8.70
CA PHE A 296 -5.70 11.63 -9.26
C PHE A 296 -6.68 12.64 -8.64
N ASP A 297 -7.67 13.03 -9.45
CA ASP A 297 -8.95 13.41 -8.91
C ASP A 297 -9.64 12.16 -8.37
N PRO A 298 -9.97 12.08 -7.08
CA PRO A 298 -10.61 10.90 -6.49
C PRO A 298 -11.91 10.50 -7.20
N MET A 299 -12.63 11.47 -7.79
CA MET A 299 -13.87 11.21 -8.53
C MET A 299 -13.63 10.46 -9.84
N SER A 300 -12.44 10.53 -10.41
CA SER A 300 -12.06 9.77 -11.60
C SER A 300 -11.76 8.31 -11.32
N VAL A 301 -11.41 7.95 -10.07
CA VAL A 301 -11.12 6.57 -9.67
C VAL A 301 -12.43 5.86 -9.29
N LYS A 302 -12.79 4.83 -10.05
CA LYS A 302 -14.07 4.11 -9.89
C LYS A 302 -13.96 2.89 -9.00
N ALA A 303 -12.78 2.25 -8.94
CA ALA A 303 -12.50 1.17 -8.00
C ALA A 303 -10.98 0.99 -7.82
N MET A 304 -10.59 0.50 -6.65
CA MET A 304 -9.22 0.00 -6.38
C MET A 304 -9.32 -1.38 -5.76
N PHE A 305 -8.65 -2.33 -6.40
CA PHE A 305 -8.42 -3.69 -5.94
C PHE A 305 -7.00 -3.76 -5.38
N ASN A 306 -6.86 -3.64 -4.06
CA ASN A 306 -5.60 -3.87 -3.41
C ASN A 306 -5.47 -5.35 -3.08
N LEU A 307 -4.37 -5.97 -3.44
CA LEU A 307 -4.13 -7.40 -3.28
C LEU A 307 -3.07 -7.57 -2.20
N GLU A 308 -3.41 -8.30 -1.15
CA GLU A 308 -2.61 -8.37 0.07
C GLU A 308 -2.67 -9.75 0.66
N MET A 309 -1.52 -10.45 0.76
CA MET A 309 -1.42 -11.75 1.43
C MET A 309 -2.47 -12.75 0.94
N ILE A 310 -2.41 -13.10 -0.34
CA ILE A 310 -3.36 -14.03 -1.01
C ILE A 310 -2.77 -15.40 -1.29
N GLY A 311 -1.57 -15.70 -0.78
CA GLY A 311 -0.82 -16.94 -1.06
C GLY A 311 -1.28 -18.15 -0.26
N THR A 312 -2.17 -18.00 0.74
CA THR A 312 -2.63 -19.09 1.62
C THR A 312 -4.14 -19.28 1.53
N GLU A 313 -4.65 -20.33 2.18
CA GLU A 313 -6.10 -20.54 2.27
C GLU A 313 -6.75 -19.53 3.22
N SER A 314 -7.92 -19.03 2.85
CA SER A 314 -8.73 -18.19 3.72
C SER A 314 -9.33 -18.98 4.89
N LYS A 315 -10.00 -18.28 5.81
CA LYS A 315 -10.76 -18.88 6.91
C LYS A 315 -11.77 -19.94 6.45
N TRP A 316 -12.28 -19.82 5.22
CA TRP A 316 -13.26 -20.74 4.64
C TRP A 316 -12.64 -21.80 3.71
N GLY A 317 -11.31 -21.90 3.68
CA GLY A 317 -10.57 -22.84 2.83
C GLY A 317 -10.30 -22.30 1.43
N ARG A 318 -10.03 -23.21 0.51
CA ARG A 318 -9.76 -22.90 -0.90
C ARG A 318 -10.95 -22.27 -1.61
N ASN A 319 -10.70 -21.63 -2.75
CA ASN A 319 -11.70 -20.97 -3.57
C ASN A 319 -12.50 -19.90 -2.84
N SER A 320 -11.86 -19.24 -1.91
CA SER A 320 -12.45 -18.13 -1.17
C SER A 320 -11.40 -17.09 -0.77
N ALA A 321 -11.83 -15.85 -0.62
CA ALA A 321 -11.07 -14.74 -0.07
C ALA A 321 -12.02 -13.81 0.69
N TYR A 322 -11.47 -12.86 1.44
CA TYR A 322 -12.29 -11.81 2.05
C TYR A 322 -11.91 -10.43 1.53
N ILE A 323 -12.84 -9.50 1.68
CA ILE A 323 -12.69 -8.10 1.28
C ILE A 323 -12.79 -7.25 2.53
N THR A 324 -11.75 -6.45 2.81
CA THR A 324 -11.74 -5.54 3.95
C THR A 324 -12.70 -4.38 3.71
N GLY A 325 -13.45 -3.98 4.74
CA GLY A 325 -14.46 -2.91 4.62
C GLY A 325 -15.58 -3.26 3.63
N TYR A 326 -15.94 -4.54 3.51
CA TYR A 326 -16.99 -5.04 2.59
C TYR A 326 -18.30 -4.24 2.70
N GLU A 327 -18.65 -3.82 3.90
CA GLU A 327 -19.86 -3.06 4.21
C GLU A 327 -19.81 -1.57 3.83
N LYS A 328 -18.66 -1.06 3.44
CA LYS A 328 -18.46 0.37 3.18
C LYS A 328 -18.88 0.80 1.77
N THR A 329 -19.02 -0.16 0.86
CA THR A 329 -19.47 0.03 -0.52
C THR A 329 -20.19 -1.23 -1.01
N ASP A 330 -20.85 -1.15 -2.15
CA ASP A 330 -21.45 -2.32 -2.81
C ASP A 330 -20.47 -3.10 -3.71
N MET A 331 -19.17 -2.74 -3.69
CA MET A 331 -18.15 -3.38 -4.55
C MET A 331 -18.11 -4.89 -4.32
N GLY A 332 -18.09 -5.36 -3.06
CA GLY A 332 -18.06 -6.78 -2.73
C GLY A 332 -19.26 -7.55 -3.31
N ALA A 333 -20.45 -6.97 -3.23
CA ALA A 333 -21.66 -7.55 -3.81
C ALA A 333 -21.60 -7.63 -5.34
N ILE A 334 -21.08 -6.60 -6.02
CA ILE A 334 -20.85 -6.59 -7.47
C ILE A 334 -19.89 -7.71 -7.86
N LEU A 335 -18.76 -7.84 -7.17
CA LEU A 335 -17.76 -8.88 -7.44
C LEU A 335 -18.36 -10.28 -7.27
N GLN A 336 -19.12 -10.52 -6.19
CA GLN A 336 -19.75 -11.80 -5.94
C GLN A 336 -20.83 -12.13 -6.96
N LYS A 337 -21.61 -11.16 -7.42
CA LYS A 337 -22.58 -11.30 -8.51
C LYS A 337 -21.91 -11.83 -9.80
N ASN A 338 -20.72 -11.29 -10.13
CA ASN A 338 -19.97 -11.69 -11.31
C ASN A 338 -19.35 -13.10 -11.20
N LEU A 339 -19.28 -13.65 -10.00
CA LEU A 339 -18.76 -15.00 -9.72
C LEU A 339 -19.84 -16.08 -9.61
N VAL A 340 -21.11 -15.76 -9.80
CA VAL A 340 -22.18 -16.77 -9.75
C VAL A 340 -21.85 -17.94 -10.70
N GLY A 341 -21.90 -19.16 -10.14
CA GLY A 341 -21.58 -20.40 -10.85
C GLY A 341 -20.08 -20.69 -11.04
N SER A 342 -19.17 -19.91 -10.47
CA SER A 342 -17.72 -20.15 -10.55
C SER A 342 -17.18 -21.10 -9.48
N GLY A 343 -17.93 -21.32 -8.40
CA GLY A 343 -17.43 -22.05 -7.21
C GLY A 343 -16.52 -21.23 -6.31
N PHE A 344 -16.27 -19.94 -6.61
CA PHE A 344 -15.47 -19.04 -5.78
C PHE A 344 -16.36 -18.05 -5.00
N THR A 345 -15.99 -17.74 -3.76
CA THR A 345 -16.75 -16.83 -2.91
C THR A 345 -15.86 -15.76 -2.27
N PHE A 346 -16.27 -14.49 -2.40
CA PHE A 346 -15.75 -13.39 -1.60
C PHE A 346 -16.62 -13.20 -0.35
N TYR A 347 -15.99 -13.16 0.81
CA TYR A 347 -16.64 -12.93 2.10
C TYR A 347 -16.31 -11.53 2.65
N PRO A 348 -17.12 -10.98 3.55
CA PRO A 348 -16.69 -9.87 4.39
C PRO A 348 -15.48 -10.24 5.25
N ASP A 349 -14.68 -9.22 5.64
CA ASP A 349 -13.55 -9.38 6.57
C ASP A 349 -14.02 -10.00 7.91
N PRO A 350 -13.49 -11.18 8.30
CA PRO A 350 -13.87 -11.83 9.53
C PRO A 350 -13.10 -11.34 10.78
N TYR A 351 -12.12 -10.44 10.60
CA TYR A 351 -11.17 -9.94 11.62
C TYR A 351 -11.44 -8.47 11.93
N THR A 352 -12.71 -8.11 12.16
CA THR A 352 -13.18 -6.72 12.29
C THR A 352 -12.55 -5.95 13.45
N ASP A 353 -12.12 -6.63 14.51
CA ASP A 353 -11.39 -6.11 15.66
C ASP A 353 -9.98 -5.65 15.29
N GLN A 354 -9.39 -6.21 14.24
CA GLN A 354 -8.04 -5.86 13.77
C GLN A 354 -8.00 -4.65 12.84
N ASN A 355 -9.16 -4.13 12.42
CA ASN A 355 -9.29 -2.96 11.56
C ASN A 355 -8.48 -3.03 10.25
N LEU A 356 -8.48 -4.19 9.59
CA LEU A 356 -7.64 -4.48 8.42
C LEU A 356 -7.87 -3.49 7.26
N PHE A 357 -9.09 -2.96 7.12
CA PHE A 357 -9.40 -1.94 6.11
C PHE A 357 -8.47 -0.72 6.15
N TYR A 358 -7.88 -0.41 7.31
CA TYR A 358 -7.02 0.74 7.54
C TYR A 358 -5.52 0.39 7.57
N ARG A 359 -5.14 -0.84 7.26
CA ARG A 359 -3.77 -1.35 7.47
C ARG A 359 -3.01 -1.67 6.19
N SER A 360 -3.57 -1.36 5.01
CA SER A 360 -2.91 -1.55 3.74
C SER A 360 -3.15 -0.36 2.80
N ASP A 361 -2.58 -0.39 1.62
CA ASP A 361 -2.48 0.71 0.65
C ASP A 361 -3.84 1.26 0.15
N ASN A 362 -4.90 0.43 0.20
CA ASN A 362 -6.27 0.86 -0.12
C ASN A 362 -6.72 2.09 0.68
N THR A 363 -6.24 2.21 1.91
CA THR A 363 -6.67 3.26 2.86
C THR A 363 -6.49 4.66 2.29
N THR A 364 -5.43 4.89 1.52
CA THR A 364 -5.09 6.22 1.00
C THR A 364 -6.17 6.76 0.06
N LEU A 365 -6.70 5.93 -0.83
CA LEU A 365 -7.81 6.29 -1.72
C LEU A 365 -9.17 6.17 -1.04
N ALA A 366 -9.36 5.19 -0.15
CA ALA A 366 -10.59 5.04 0.63
C ALA A 366 -10.90 6.30 1.46
N ARG A 367 -9.89 6.92 2.08
CA ARG A 367 -10.02 8.20 2.81
C ARG A 367 -10.40 9.39 1.93
N LEU A 368 -10.28 9.26 0.62
CA LEU A 368 -10.75 10.22 -0.38
C LEU A 368 -12.12 9.84 -0.97
N GLY A 369 -12.79 8.85 -0.37
CA GLY A 369 -14.11 8.39 -0.78
C GLY A 369 -14.09 7.41 -1.96
N VAL A 370 -12.94 6.93 -2.42
CA VAL A 370 -12.84 5.92 -3.50
C VAL A 370 -13.29 4.56 -2.96
N PRO A 371 -14.07 3.75 -3.71
CA PRO A 371 -14.30 2.35 -3.37
C PRO A 371 -13.00 1.55 -3.55
N ALA A 372 -12.16 1.60 -2.52
CA ALA A 372 -10.84 1.01 -2.47
C ALA A 372 -10.79 -0.04 -1.34
N HIS A 373 -10.62 -1.30 -1.72
CA HIS A 373 -10.69 -2.41 -0.80
C HIS A 373 -9.50 -3.35 -0.99
N THR A 374 -9.08 -3.99 0.10
CA THR A 374 -8.09 -5.05 0.07
C THR A 374 -8.80 -6.40 -0.05
N ILE A 375 -8.31 -7.24 -0.97
CA ILE A 375 -8.64 -8.65 -1.08
C ILE A 375 -7.51 -9.44 -0.45
N SER A 376 -7.82 -10.30 0.53
CA SER A 376 -6.85 -11.11 1.24
C SER A 376 -7.39 -12.49 1.60
N THR A 377 -6.49 -13.41 1.93
CA THR A 377 -6.82 -14.73 2.47
C THR A 377 -6.20 -14.98 3.84
N SER A 378 -5.29 -14.12 4.29
CA SER A 378 -4.53 -14.33 5.52
C SER A 378 -5.43 -14.51 6.74
N LYS A 379 -5.12 -15.52 7.56
CA LYS A 379 -5.80 -15.82 8.82
C LYS A 379 -5.18 -15.00 9.94
N MET A 380 -5.50 -13.70 9.97
CA MET A 380 -4.84 -12.71 10.83
C MET A 380 -4.91 -12.98 12.34
N ASP A 381 -5.74 -13.90 12.77
CA ASP A 381 -5.80 -14.42 14.17
C ASP A 381 -4.79 -15.52 14.43
N SER A 382 -4.27 -16.17 13.40
CA SER A 382 -3.43 -17.37 13.50
C SER A 382 -2.36 -17.49 12.40
N GLU A 383 -2.07 -16.40 11.66
CA GLU A 383 -1.08 -16.43 10.57
C GLU A 383 0.32 -16.73 11.12
N PRO A 384 0.87 -17.92 10.84
CA PRO A 384 2.09 -18.37 11.49
C PRO A 384 3.34 -17.65 10.99
N ASN A 385 3.33 -17.17 9.75
CA ASN A 385 4.50 -16.66 9.04
C ASN A 385 4.55 -15.13 8.95
N TYR A 386 3.48 -14.42 9.31
CA TYR A 386 3.38 -12.97 9.21
C TYR A 386 4.56 -12.26 9.91
N HIS A 387 5.31 -11.45 9.16
CA HIS A 387 6.50 -10.72 9.61
C HIS A 387 7.59 -11.63 10.24
N LYS A 388 7.79 -12.81 9.63
CA LYS A 388 8.84 -13.77 10.03
C LYS A 388 9.68 -14.21 8.83
N PRO A 389 10.93 -14.67 9.06
CA PRO A 389 11.74 -15.28 8.00
C PRO A 389 11.08 -16.51 7.36
N SER A 390 10.16 -17.16 8.07
CA SER A 390 9.43 -18.33 7.57
C SER A 390 8.33 -18.01 6.56
N ASP A 391 8.12 -16.74 6.19
CA ASP A 391 7.23 -16.37 5.08
C ASP A 391 7.93 -16.58 3.74
N GLU A 392 7.94 -17.83 3.32
CA GLU A 392 8.70 -18.38 2.19
C GLU A 392 7.80 -18.92 1.09
N PHE A 393 8.31 -18.96 -0.15
CA PHE A 393 7.59 -19.53 -1.29
C PHE A 393 6.98 -20.90 -1.00
N GLN A 394 7.68 -21.76 -0.27
CA GLN A 394 7.26 -23.12 0.05
C GLN A 394 6.06 -23.21 0.97
N THR A 395 5.70 -22.13 1.63
CA THR A 395 4.52 -22.05 2.52
C THR A 395 3.23 -21.68 1.78
N LEU A 396 3.34 -21.30 0.49
CA LEU A 396 2.22 -20.86 -0.31
C LEU A 396 1.46 -22.00 -0.96
N ASP A 397 0.14 -21.86 -1.08
CA ASP A 397 -0.72 -22.70 -1.90
C ASP A 397 -0.89 -22.10 -3.31
N MET A 398 0.06 -22.38 -4.19
CA MET A 398 0.09 -21.81 -5.53
C MET A 398 -1.11 -22.17 -6.40
N ASP A 399 -1.74 -23.35 -6.17
CA ASP A 399 -2.96 -23.74 -6.89
C ASP A 399 -4.13 -22.83 -6.48
N ASN A 400 -4.30 -22.63 -5.17
CA ASN A 400 -5.34 -21.75 -4.64
C ASN A 400 -5.10 -20.29 -5.02
N MET A 401 -3.86 -19.80 -4.91
CA MET A 401 -3.48 -18.44 -5.32
C MET A 401 -3.81 -18.19 -6.80
N ASN A 402 -3.52 -19.14 -7.66
CA ASN A 402 -3.86 -19.04 -9.09
C ASN A 402 -5.39 -18.94 -9.34
N GLU A 403 -6.20 -19.70 -8.60
CA GLU A 403 -7.66 -19.63 -8.69
C GLU A 403 -8.21 -18.30 -8.13
N ILE A 404 -7.59 -17.76 -7.07
CA ILE A 404 -7.92 -16.42 -6.53
C ILE A 404 -7.69 -15.35 -7.59
N ILE A 405 -6.54 -15.36 -8.27
CA ILE A 405 -6.22 -14.40 -9.34
C ILE A 405 -7.24 -14.48 -10.48
N LYS A 406 -7.63 -15.70 -10.90
CA LYS A 406 -8.68 -15.90 -11.92
C LYS A 406 -10.04 -15.39 -11.45
N ALA A 407 -10.38 -15.59 -10.18
CA ALA A 407 -11.63 -15.09 -9.62
C ALA A 407 -11.67 -13.56 -9.60
N ILE A 408 -10.56 -12.91 -9.24
CA ILE A 408 -10.43 -11.44 -9.30
C ILE A 408 -10.58 -10.96 -10.74
N ALA A 409 -9.88 -11.58 -11.69
CA ALA A 409 -9.97 -11.24 -13.12
C ALA A 409 -11.39 -11.33 -13.65
N LYS A 410 -12.14 -12.38 -13.27
CA LYS A 410 -13.53 -12.58 -13.68
C LYS A 410 -14.47 -11.60 -13.00
N SER A 411 -14.34 -11.41 -11.71
CA SER A 411 -15.25 -10.59 -10.91
C SER A 411 -15.17 -9.10 -11.24
N ALA A 412 -14.00 -8.59 -11.64
CA ALA A 412 -13.78 -7.19 -11.97
C ALA A 412 -14.36 -6.74 -13.31
N GLN A 413 -14.75 -7.66 -14.20
CA GLN A 413 -15.06 -7.34 -15.60
C GLN A 413 -16.20 -6.35 -15.80
N SER A 414 -17.27 -6.39 -14.99
CA SER A 414 -18.38 -5.45 -15.14
C SER A 414 -17.99 -4.02 -14.74
N ILE A 415 -17.09 -3.89 -13.75
CA ILE A 415 -16.54 -2.59 -13.33
C ILE A 415 -15.60 -2.06 -14.42
N ILE A 416 -14.71 -2.89 -14.95
CA ILE A 416 -13.76 -2.55 -16.01
C ILE A 416 -14.49 -2.13 -17.30
N ALA A 417 -15.59 -2.80 -17.61
CA ALA A 417 -16.43 -2.52 -18.78
C ALA A 417 -17.39 -1.31 -18.57
N GLY A 418 -17.34 -0.63 -17.42
CA GLY A 418 -18.22 0.50 -17.12
C GLY A 418 -19.69 0.14 -16.91
N LYS A 419 -20.04 -1.15 -16.83
CA LYS A 419 -21.41 -1.64 -16.61
C LYS A 419 -21.87 -1.45 -15.17
N ASP A 420 -20.96 -1.67 -14.23
CA ASP A 420 -21.17 -1.41 -12.82
C ASP A 420 -20.18 -0.32 -12.36
N THR A 421 -20.61 0.51 -11.42
CA THR A 421 -19.77 1.50 -10.74
C THR A 421 -20.05 1.39 -9.25
N PRO A 422 -19.10 0.92 -8.45
CA PRO A 422 -19.32 0.79 -7.00
C PRO A 422 -19.68 2.12 -6.34
N THR A 423 -20.47 2.05 -5.28
CA THR A 423 -20.81 3.20 -4.44
C THR A 423 -19.55 3.75 -3.76
N ARG A 424 -19.55 5.05 -3.47
CA ARG A 424 -18.41 5.72 -2.81
C ARG A 424 -18.36 5.36 -1.33
N VAL A 425 -17.13 5.33 -0.79
CA VAL A 425 -16.94 5.25 0.67
C VAL A 425 -17.45 6.54 1.32
N ASP A 426 -18.26 6.39 2.36
CA ASP A 426 -18.66 7.52 3.21
C ASP A 426 -17.50 7.90 4.16
N THR A 427 -16.78 8.96 3.82
CA THR A 427 -15.59 9.41 4.56
C THR A 427 -15.91 9.92 5.97
N THR A 428 -17.18 10.27 6.26
CA THR A 428 -17.60 10.73 7.59
C THR A 428 -17.67 9.60 8.61
N GLN A 429 -17.73 8.35 8.14
CA GLN A 429 -17.76 7.13 8.96
C GLN A 429 -16.40 6.44 9.09
N LEU A 430 -15.34 7.03 8.54
CA LEU A 430 -13.99 6.48 8.66
C LEU A 430 -13.33 6.87 9.99
N LYS A 431 -12.50 5.95 10.50
CA LYS A 431 -11.71 6.16 11.74
C LYS A 431 -10.51 7.08 11.52
#